data_68c7786d102004fc40432f6929207ed5
#
_entry.id   68c7786d102004fc40432f6929207ed5
#
_cell.length_a   1.000
_cell.length_b   1.000
_cell.length_c   1.000
_cell.angle_alpha   90.00
_cell.angle_beta   90.00
_cell.angle_gamma   90.00
#
_symmetry.space_group_name_H-M   'P 1'
#
loop_
_entity.id
_entity.type
_entity.pdbx_description
1 polymer ?
#
loop_
_entity_poly.entity_id
_entity_poly.type
_entity_poly.pdbx_seq_one_letter_code
_entity_poly.pdbx_strand_id
1 'polypeptide(L)'
;MIKNFLITGDTHGNMSRFKNQIYTKETAIIILGDAGCNYYLNERAHQVKMELESVGCFFYLVRGNHESRPEALDTMIYCYDKEVDGYIYVEQEYPRIRYLCDGGIYSINGYKTLVIGGAYSVDKWYRLQRGWRWFEDELLTMEEMNKISNEVEGQSFDLVLTHTCPLDWEPIDLFLGGIDQTKVDTSMEVWMNTLKDKINWKVWLFGHFHTDRAQQKGVEICYLRIEPLEDIMKRNLFDFS
;
A
#
# COMPACT_ATOMS: atom_id res chain seq x y z
N MET A 1 1.91 -8.06 -21.10
CA MET A 1 3.05 -7.55 -20.29
C MET A 1 2.77 -6.09 -19.97
N ILE A 2 2.82 -5.76 -18.69
CA ILE A 2 2.65 -4.39 -18.19
C ILE A 2 3.90 -3.59 -18.56
N LYS A 3 3.71 -2.37 -19.07
CA LYS A 3 4.79 -1.46 -19.48
C LYS A 3 4.87 -0.20 -18.62
N ASN A 4 3.74 0.19 -18.02
CA ASN A 4 3.65 1.42 -17.24
C ASN A 4 3.07 1.11 -15.87
N PHE A 5 3.80 1.44 -14.83
CA PHE A 5 3.31 1.40 -13.46
C PHE A 5 3.07 2.84 -12.98
N LEU A 6 1.89 3.08 -12.44
CA LEU A 6 1.49 4.35 -11.83
C LEU A 6 1.31 4.12 -10.33
N ILE A 7 1.58 5.14 -9.54
CA ILE A 7 1.43 5.12 -8.07
C ILE A 7 0.35 6.11 -7.66
N THR A 8 -0.47 5.70 -6.69
CA THR A 8 -1.40 6.57 -5.96
C THR A 8 -1.60 6.04 -4.53
N GLY A 9 -2.22 6.82 -3.66
CA GLY A 9 -2.56 6.38 -2.29
C GLY A 9 -4.06 6.11 -2.13
N ASP A 10 -4.46 6.04 -0.92
CA ASP A 10 -5.76 5.76 -0.33
C ASP A 10 -6.96 6.20 -1.17
N THR A 11 -7.75 5.27 -1.65
CA THR A 11 -8.96 5.58 -2.43
C THR A 11 -10.25 5.43 -1.61
N HIS A 12 -10.23 4.64 -0.55
CA HIS A 12 -11.39 4.34 0.31
C HIS A 12 -12.65 3.99 -0.48
N GLY A 13 -12.50 3.27 -1.60
CA GLY A 13 -13.61 2.90 -2.49
C GLY A 13 -14.11 4.04 -3.37
N ASN A 14 -13.45 5.20 -3.40
CA ASN A 14 -13.76 6.28 -4.34
C ASN A 14 -12.89 6.18 -5.59
N MET A 15 -13.47 5.63 -6.65
CA MET A 15 -12.79 5.37 -7.93
C MET A 15 -12.88 6.55 -8.91
N SER A 16 -13.41 7.71 -8.49
CA SER A 16 -13.64 8.86 -9.38
C SER A 16 -12.35 9.39 -10.02
N ARG A 17 -11.21 9.29 -9.32
CA ARG A 17 -9.91 9.73 -9.82
C ARG A 17 -9.44 8.98 -11.06
N PHE A 18 -9.94 7.76 -11.31
CA PHE A 18 -9.59 6.95 -12.46
C PHE A 18 -10.49 7.20 -13.69
N LYS A 19 -11.63 7.89 -13.52
CA LYS A 19 -12.64 8.04 -14.59
C LYS A 19 -12.26 9.04 -15.68
N ASN A 20 -11.31 9.93 -15.42
CA ASN A 20 -10.94 11.03 -16.34
C ASN A 20 -9.75 10.70 -17.23
N GLN A 21 -9.22 9.50 -17.18
CA GLN A 21 -8.07 9.06 -17.98
C GLN A 21 -8.41 7.74 -18.67
N ILE A 22 -7.79 7.52 -19.82
CA ILE A 22 -7.90 6.26 -20.56
C ILE A 22 -6.67 5.43 -20.22
N TYR A 23 -6.90 4.30 -19.58
CA TYR A 23 -5.86 3.33 -19.27
C TYR A 23 -5.94 2.12 -20.22
N THR A 24 -4.84 1.44 -20.39
CA THR A 24 -4.74 0.25 -21.24
C THR A 24 -4.35 -0.99 -20.44
N LYS A 25 -4.48 -2.15 -21.03
CA LYS A 25 -4.02 -3.42 -20.45
C LYS A 25 -2.50 -3.50 -20.24
N GLU A 26 -1.74 -2.54 -20.75
CA GLU A 26 -0.29 -2.41 -20.53
C GLU A 26 0.02 -1.49 -19.34
N THR A 27 -1.00 -0.98 -18.66
CA THR A 27 -0.87 -0.11 -17.49
C THR A 27 -1.26 -0.86 -16.22
N ALA A 28 -0.51 -0.65 -15.16
CA ALA A 28 -0.87 -1.05 -13.80
C ALA A 28 -0.86 0.18 -12.89
N ILE A 29 -1.80 0.24 -11.96
CA ILE A 29 -1.86 1.27 -10.92
C ILE A 29 -1.63 0.58 -9.59
N ILE A 30 -0.65 1.07 -8.81
CA ILE A 30 -0.39 0.60 -7.45
C ILE A 30 -1.08 1.57 -6.50
N ILE A 31 -1.94 1.04 -5.62
CA ILE A 31 -2.59 1.79 -4.55
C ILE A 31 -1.90 1.45 -3.23
N LEU A 32 -1.35 2.47 -2.56
CA LEU A 32 -0.56 2.31 -1.33
C LEU A 32 -1.44 2.19 -0.08
N GLY A 33 -2.32 1.20 -0.10
CA GLY A 33 -3.24 0.87 0.97
C GLY A 33 -4.60 1.55 0.85
N ASP A 34 -5.54 1.09 1.66
CA ASP A 34 -6.89 1.63 1.79
C ASP A 34 -7.63 1.80 0.45
N ALA A 35 -7.51 0.78 -0.41
CA ALA A 35 -8.23 0.76 -1.67
C ALA A 35 -9.76 0.72 -1.48
N GLY A 36 -10.22 0.15 -0.36
CA GLY A 36 -11.63 0.00 -0.02
C GLY A 36 -12.29 -1.23 -0.66
N CYS A 37 -11.51 -2.09 -1.32
CA CYS A 37 -11.98 -3.29 -1.98
C CYS A 37 -12.48 -4.34 -0.98
N ASN A 38 -11.80 -4.48 0.15
CA ASN A 38 -12.10 -5.48 1.18
C ASN A 38 -12.61 -4.86 2.50
N TYR A 39 -13.17 -3.64 2.44
CA TYR A 39 -13.72 -2.99 3.62
C TYR A 39 -15.13 -3.49 3.97
N TYR A 40 -16.06 -3.49 3.03
CA TYR A 40 -17.47 -3.79 3.30
C TYR A 40 -17.78 -5.28 3.36
N LEU A 41 -17.09 -6.12 2.59
CA LEU A 41 -17.27 -7.56 2.45
C LEU A 41 -18.74 -7.94 2.13
N ASN A 42 -19.39 -7.15 1.27
CA ASN A 42 -20.77 -7.33 0.83
C ASN A 42 -20.95 -6.73 -0.58
N GLU A 43 -22.20 -6.54 -1.04
CA GLU A 43 -22.53 -5.96 -2.35
C GLU A 43 -21.81 -4.63 -2.64
N ARG A 44 -21.55 -3.80 -1.64
CA ARG A 44 -20.79 -2.56 -1.84
C ARG A 44 -19.33 -2.82 -2.19
N ALA A 45 -18.71 -3.84 -1.60
CA ALA A 45 -17.36 -4.25 -1.98
C ALA A 45 -17.33 -4.78 -3.43
N HIS A 46 -18.35 -5.57 -3.82
CA HIS A 46 -18.53 -6.01 -5.20
C HIS A 46 -18.59 -4.81 -6.17
N GLN A 47 -19.41 -3.79 -5.87
CA GLN A 47 -19.51 -2.58 -6.69
C GLN A 47 -18.17 -1.85 -6.84
N VAL A 48 -17.40 -1.69 -5.76
CA VAL A 48 -16.07 -1.07 -5.78
C VAL A 48 -15.12 -1.87 -6.69
N LYS A 49 -15.11 -3.20 -6.55
CA LYS A 49 -14.26 -4.07 -7.38
C LYS A 49 -14.68 -4.03 -8.85
N MET A 50 -15.98 -4.05 -9.14
CA MET A 50 -16.48 -3.90 -10.51
C MET A 50 -16.13 -2.56 -11.14
N GLU A 51 -16.16 -1.47 -10.37
CA GLU A 51 -15.68 -0.16 -10.85
C GLU A 51 -14.21 -0.21 -11.23
N LEU A 52 -13.34 -0.81 -10.41
CA LEU A 52 -11.91 -0.98 -10.74
C LEU A 52 -11.70 -1.85 -11.98
N GLU A 53 -12.40 -2.99 -12.09
CA GLU A 53 -12.33 -3.84 -13.28
C GLU A 53 -12.71 -3.08 -14.56
N SER A 54 -13.68 -2.16 -14.47
CA SER A 54 -14.16 -1.37 -15.61
C SER A 54 -13.16 -0.34 -16.13
N VAL A 55 -12.15 0.04 -15.33
CA VAL A 55 -11.09 0.99 -15.73
C VAL A 55 -10.23 0.42 -16.87
N GLY A 56 -10.07 -0.90 -16.93
CA GLY A 56 -9.43 -1.59 -18.06
C GLY A 56 -7.92 -1.75 -17.94
N CYS A 57 -7.30 -1.32 -16.85
CA CYS A 57 -5.90 -1.58 -16.47
C CYS A 57 -5.82 -2.59 -15.31
N PHE A 58 -4.60 -2.91 -14.88
CA PHE A 58 -4.37 -3.72 -13.68
C PHE A 58 -4.24 -2.83 -12.45
N PHE A 59 -4.65 -3.36 -11.31
CA PHE A 59 -4.44 -2.74 -10.00
C PHE A 59 -3.63 -3.69 -9.12
N TYR A 60 -2.59 -3.15 -8.48
CA TYR A 60 -1.84 -3.83 -7.44
C TYR A 60 -2.07 -3.08 -6.12
N LEU A 61 -2.60 -3.79 -5.15
CA LEU A 61 -3.02 -3.19 -3.89
C LEU A 61 -2.04 -3.58 -2.78
N VAL A 62 -1.43 -2.59 -2.16
CA VAL A 62 -0.81 -2.74 -0.83
C VAL A 62 -1.95 -2.77 0.18
N ARG A 63 -1.87 -3.58 1.21
CA ARG A 63 -2.90 -3.65 2.25
C ARG A 63 -2.89 -2.38 3.11
N GLY A 64 -4.06 -1.78 3.29
CA GLY A 64 -4.26 -0.68 4.26
C GLY A 64 -4.73 -1.19 5.63
N ASN A 65 -5.10 -0.26 6.51
CA ASN A 65 -5.68 -0.58 7.82
C ASN A 65 -7.22 -0.65 7.79
N HIS A 66 -7.85 -0.10 6.76
CA HIS A 66 -9.30 -0.17 6.56
C HIS A 66 -9.71 -1.30 5.61
N GLU A 67 -9.05 -2.44 5.70
CA GLU A 67 -9.32 -3.59 4.82
C GLU A 67 -9.10 -4.91 5.54
N SER A 68 -9.97 -5.90 5.25
CA SER A 68 -9.69 -7.28 5.60
C SER A 68 -8.46 -7.76 4.84
N ARG A 69 -7.64 -8.56 5.48
CA ARG A 69 -6.49 -9.22 4.84
C ARG A 69 -6.96 -10.12 3.70
N PRO A 70 -6.29 -10.13 2.55
CA PRO A 70 -6.64 -11.02 1.44
C PRO A 70 -6.69 -12.49 1.85
N GLU A 71 -5.72 -12.95 2.63
CA GLU A 71 -5.61 -14.34 3.10
C GLU A 71 -6.76 -14.79 4.02
N ALA A 72 -7.51 -13.84 4.59
CA ALA A 72 -8.68 -14.12 5.41
C ALA A 72 -9.98 -14.34 4.59
N LEU A 73 -9.92 -14.16 3.27
CA LEU A 73 -11.08 -14.25 2.39
C LEU A 73 -11.06 -15.56 1.58
N ASP A 74 -12.11 -16.37 1.71
CA ASP A 74 -12.24 -17.66 1.02
C ASP A 74 -12.26 -17.56 -0.52
N THR A 75 -12.54 -16.38 -1.06
CA THR A 75 -12.55 -16.10 -2.51
C THR A 75 -11.16 -15.85 -3.10
N MET A 76 -10.16 -15.63 -2.24
CA MET A 76 -8.80 -15.30 -2.68
C MET A 76 -8.00 -16.53 -3.08
N ILE A 77 -7.32 -16.39 -4.20
CA ILE A 77 -6.39 -17.38 -4.74
C ILE A 77 -4.97 -16.83 -4.60
N TYR A 78 -4.12 -17.57 -3.89
CA TYR A 78 -2.70 -17.29 -3.81
C TYR A 78 -1.99 -17.88 -5.02
N CYS A 79 -1.36 -17.04 -5.84
CA CYS A 79 -0.72 -17.48 -7.07
C CYS A 79 0.50 -16.61 -7.44
N TYR A 80 1.38 -17.19 -8.28
CA TYR A 80 2.52 -16.45 -8.82
C TYR A 80 2.10 -15.57 -9.99
N ASP A 81 2.50 -14.29 -9.93
CA ASP A 81 2.29 -13.31 -10.98
C ASP A 81 3.62 -12.97 -11.67
N LYS A 82 3.74 -13.39 -12.93
CA LYS A 82 4.91 -13.14 -13.77
C LYS A 82 5.12 -11.66 -14.14
N GLU A 83 4.10 -10.83 -14.02
CA GLU A 83 4.19 -9.40 -14.37
C GLU A 83 4.99 -8.61 -13.31
N VAL A 84 5.00 -9.10 -12.07
CA VAL A 84 5.74 -8.51 -10.95
C VAL A 84 6.74 -9.48 -10.32
N ASP A 85 6.92 -10.67 -10.91
CA ASP A 85 7.86 -11.71 -10.45
C ASP A 85 7.69 -12.04 -8.96
N GLY A 86 6.45 -12.30 -8.54
CA GLY A 86 6.16 -12.55 -7.13
C GLY A 86 4.77 -13.15 -6.89
N TYR A 87 4.54 -13.58 -5.66
CA TYR A 87 3.25 -14.14 -5.26
C TYR A 87 2.26 -13.05 -4.83
N ILE A 88 1.02 -13.21 -5.27
CA ILE A 88 -0.09 -12.29 -5.01
C ILE A 88 -1.33 -13.05 -4.58
N TYR A 89 -2.31 -12.32 -4.04
CA TYR A 89 -3.68 -12.80 -3.96
C TYR A 89 -4.54 -12.17 -5.06
N VAL A 90 -5.48 -12.94 -5.61
CA VAL A 90 -6.42 -12.49 -6.65
C VAL A 90 -7.75 -13.21 -6.49
N GLU A 91 -8.85 -12.55 -6.75
CA GLU A 91 -10.15 -13.20 -6.88
C GLU A 91 -10.43 -13.54 -8.35
N GLN A 92 -10.96 -14.73 -8.62
CA GLN A 92 -11.26 -15.16 -9.97
C GLN A 92 -12.25 -14.21 -10.68
N GLU A 93 -13.16 -13.62 -9.92
CA GLU A 93 -14.17 -12.68 -10.42
C GLU A 93 -13.57 -11.31 -10.82
N TYR A 94 -12.45 -10.92 -10.19
CA TYR A 94 -11.78 -9.63 -10.40
C TYR A 94 -10.31 -9.80 -10.78
N PRO A 95 -9.99 -10.38 -11.94
CA PRO A 95 -8.63 -10.80 -12.30
C PRO A 95 -7.64 -9.65 -12.52
N ARG A 96 -8.12 -8.41 -12.61
CA ARG A 96 -7.25 -7.23 -12.72
C ARG A 96 -6.91 -6.62 -11.37
N ILE A 97 -7.55 -7.03 -10.28
CA ILE A 97 -7.29 -6.56 -8.92
C ILE A 97 -6.40 -7.58 -8.23
N ARG A 98 -5.18 -7.21 -7.94
CA ARG A 98 -4.13 -8.07 -7.40
C ARG A 98 -3.62 -7.50 -6.09
N TYR A 99 -3.60 -8.31 -5.06
CA TYR A 99 -3.19 -7.90 -3.72
C TYR A 99 -1.75 -8.36 -3.47
N LEU A 100 -0.87 -7.41 -3.20
CA LEU A 100 0.52 -7.68 -2.86
C LEU A 100 0.61 -8.21 -1.41
N CYS A 101 1.49 -9.17 -1.18
CA CYS A 101 1.66 -9.79 0.12
C CYS A 101 2.54 -8.94 1.03
N ASP A 102 2.25 -8.93 2.33
CA ASP A 102 3.10 -8.29 3.33
C ASP A 102 4.45 -9.03 3.42
N GLY A 103 5.55 -8.28 3.38
CA GLY A 103 6.91 -8.84 3.27
C GLY A 103 7.26 -9.35 1.87
N GLY A 104 6.35 -9.25 0.89
CA GLY A 104 6.58 -9.71 -0.46
C GLY A 104 7.69 -8.94 -1.18
N ILE A 105 8.51 -9.66 -1.94
CA ILE A 105 9.57 -9.10 -2.78
C ILE A 105 9.16 -9.29 -4.23
N TYR A 106 9.18 -8.20 -4.99
CA TYR A 106 8.69 -8.13 -6.36
C TYR A 106 9.70 -7.48 -7.30
N SER A 107 9.51 -7.67 -8.59
CA SER A 107 10.16 -6.89 -9.65
C SER A 107 9.11 -5.99 -10.32
N ILE A 108 8.97 -4.76 -9.85
CA ILE A 108 8.02 -3.79 -10.37
C ILE A 108 8.73 -2.85 -11.32
N ASN A 109 8.40 -2.91 -12.61
CA ASN A 109 9.07 -2.14 -13.66
C ASN A 109 10.61 -2.35 -13.68
N GLY A 110 11.07 -3.55 -13.31
CA GLY A 110 12.49 -3.87 -13.19
C GLY A 110 13.15 -3.42 -11.87
N TYR A 111 12.43 -2.72 -11.00
CA TYR A 111 12.90 -2.34 -9.68
C TYR A 111 12.64 -3.44 -8.66
N LYS A 112 13.67 -3.89 -7.94
CA LYS A 112 13.51 -4.81 -6.81
C LYS A 112 12.76 -4.10 -5.70
N THR A 113 11.55 -4.56 -5.40
CA THR A 113 10.59 -3.87 -4.55
C THR A 113 10.20 -4.71 -3.35
N LEU A 114 10.27 -4.13 -2.15
CA LEU A 114 9.70 -4.69 -0.91
C LEU A 114 8.33 -4.05 -0.66
N VAL A 115 7.35 -4.86 -0.23
CA VAL A 115 5.98 -4.39 0.08
C VAL A 115 5.62 -4.73 1.52
N ILE A 116 5.06 -3.75 2.26
CA ILE A 116 4.58 -3.93 3.63
C ILE A 116 3.28 -3.12 3.81
N GLY A 117 2.19 -3.81 4.07
CA GLY A 117 0.87 -3.21 4.33
C GLY A 117 0.56 -3.04 5.81
N GLY A 118 -0.57 -2.41 6.08
CA GLY A 118 -1.11 -2.17 7.41
C GLY A 118 -0.65 -0.89 8.08
N ALA A 119 -1.46 -0.43 9.02
CA ALA A 119 -1.22 0.72 9.89
C ALA A 119 -2.20 0.65 11.08
N TYR A 120 -1.99 1.46 12.11
CA TYR A 120 -2.95 1.61 13.19
C TYR A 120 -4.07 2.58 12.81
N SER A 121 -5.32 2.19 13.08
CA SER A 121 -6.49 3.06 12.90
C SER A 121 -6.66 4.01 14.09
N VAL A 122 -6.23 5.26 13.97
CA VAL A 122 -6.41 6.29 15.02
C VAL A 122 -7.87 6.56 15.31
N ASP A 123 -8.78 6.28 14.41
CA ASP A 123 -10.24 6.41 14.55
C ASP A 123 -10.94 5.11 15.00
N LYS A 124 -10.20 4.09 15.46
CA LYS A 124 -10.71 2.79 15.93
C LYS A 124 -11.91 2.93 16.87
N TRP A 125 -11.77 3.71 17.93
CA TRP A 125 -12.82 3.86 18.94
C TRP A 125 -14.05 4.58 18.41
N TYR A 126 -13.87 5.56 17.53
CA TYR A 126 -14.95 6.25 16.87
C TYR A 126 -15.73 5.29 15.95
N ARG A 127 -15.03 4.43 15.21
CA ARG A 127 -15.64 3.39 14.35
C ARG A 127 -16.46 2.41 15.17
N LEU A 128 -15.88 1.87 16.22
CA LEU A 128 -16.56 0.89 17.09
C LEU A 128 -17.83 1.49 17.72
N GLN A 129 -17.79 2.75 18.20
CA GLN A 129 -18.97 3.42 18.74
C GLN A 129 -20.12 3.60 17.72
N ARG A 130 -19.78 3.72 16.43
CA ARG A 130 -20.75 3.86 15.34
C ARG A 130 -21.16 2.53 14.68
N GLY A 131 -20.64 1.43 15.18
CA GLY A 131 -20.87 0.11 14.55
C GLY A 131 -20.22 0.01 13.15
N TRP A 132 -19.20 0.81 12.88
CA TRP A 132 -18.43 0.72 11.64
C TRP A 132 -17.38 -0.38 11.76
N ARG A 133 -16.93 -0.92 10.63
CA ARG A 133 -15.93 -1.97 10.62
C ARG A 133 -14.58 -1.45 11.11
N TRP A 134 -13.94 -2.27 11.89
CA TRP A 134 -12.54 -2.19 12.25
C TRP A 134 -11.97 -3.61 12.19
N PHE A 135 -10.74 -3.76 11.77
CA PHE A 135 -10.07 -5.05 11.59
C PHE A 135 -9.02 -5.22 12.67
N GLU A 136 -9.17 -6.29 13.46
CA GLU A 136 -8.28 -6.55 14.60
C GLU A 136 -6.84 -6.85 14.16
N ASP A 137 -6.69 -7.35 12.93
CA ASP A 137 -5.46 -7.73 12.28
C ASP A 137 -4.90 -6.63 11.34
N GLU A 138 -5.28 -5.37 11.56
CA GLU A 138 -4.82 -4.22 10.77
C GLU A 138 -3.29 -4.02 10.85
N LEU A 139 -2.69 -4.32 12.01
CA LEU A 139 -1.24 -4.32 12.22
C LEU A 139 -0.63 -5.69 11.90
N LEU A 140 0.65 -5.70 11.57
CA LEU A 140 1.43 -6.92 11.57
C LEU A 140 1.68 -7.37 13.02
N THR A 141 1.64 -8.67 13.24
CA THR A 141 2.05 -9.27 14.52
C THR A 141 3.58 -9.19 14.69
N MET A 142 4.07 -9.30 15.91
CA MET A 142 5.51 -9.36 16.18
C MET A 142 6.19 -10.54 15.47
N GLU A 143 5.47 -11.66 15.28
CA GLU A 143 5.98 -12.82 14.55
C GLU A 143 6.18 -12.50 13.06
N GLU A 144 5.19 -11.86 12.44
CA GLU A 144 5.27 -11.41 11.03
C GLU A 144 6.37 -10.39 10.84
N MET A 145 6.47 -9.38 11.72
CA MET A 145 7.54 -8.37 11.69
C MET A 145 8.93 -9.01 11.80
N ASN A 146 9.12 -9.96 12.71
CA ASN A 146 10.38 -10.68 12.87
C ASN A 146 10.71 -11.55 11.65
N LYS A 147 9.70 -12.24 11.10
CA LYS A 147 9.86 -13.02 9.87
C LYS A 147 10.34 -12.15 8.72
N ILE A 148 9.63 -11.03 8.46
CA ILE A 148 10.02 -10.09 7.41
C ILE A 148 11.43 -9.57 7.64
N SER A 149 11.76 -9.12 8.86
CA SER A 149 13.09 -8.62 9.20
C SER A 149 14.18 -9.64 8.87
N ASN A 150 14.01 -10.90 9.27
CA ASN A 150 14.98 -11.98 9.03
C ASN A 150 15.14 -12.27 7.53
N GLU A 151 14.05 -12.19 6.76
CA GLU A 151 14.07 -12.46 5.33
C GLU A 151 14.76 -11.36 4.53
N VAL A 152 14.66 -10.10 4.97
CA VAL A 152 15.15 -8.95 4.18
C VAL A 152 16.44 -8.31 4.70
N GLU A 153 16.90 -8.67 5.90
CA GLU A 153 18.11 -8.08 6.51
C GLU A 153 19.33 -8.17 5.59
N GLY A 154 20.01 -7.05 5.42
CA GLY A 154 21.19 -6.91 4.54
C GLY A 154 20.89 -6.87 3.05
N GLN A 155 19.62 -7.04 2.65
CA GLN A 155 19.23 -6.95 1.24
C GLN A 155 19.19 -5.50 0.75
N SER A 156 19.27 -5.33 -0.57
CA SER A 156 19.13 -4.03 -1.24
C SER A 156 17.86 -4.02 -2.07
N PHE A 157 17.11 -2.91 -1.95
CA PHE A 157 15.87 -2.66 -2.68
C PHE A 157 15.97 -1.34 -3.43
N ASP A 158 15.47 -1.30 -4.65
CA ASP A 158 15.34 -0.06 -5.41
C ASP A 158 14.15 0.75 -4.89
N LEU A 159 13.09 0.03 -4.49
CA LEU A 159 11.81 0.59 -4.08
C LEU A 159 11.28 -0.14 -2.84
N VAL A 160 10.72 0.61 -1.91
CA VAL A 160 9.92 0.08 -0.79
C VAL A 160 8.55 0.74 -0.85
N LEU A 161 7.50 -0.08 -0.83
CA LEU A 161 6.11 0.36 -0.85
C LEU A 161 5.44 -0.05 0.46
N THR A 162 4.95 0.92 1.20
CA THR A 162 4.27 0.63 2.47
C THR A 162 2.94 1.39 2.56
N HIS A 163 2.09 1.02 3.51
CA HIS A 163 0.92 1.83 3.81
C HIS A 163 1.27 2.93 4.81
N THR A 164 1.74 2.59 6.02
CA THR A 164 2.34 3.57 6.94
C THR A 164 3.85 3.70 6.71
N CYS A 165 4.58 4.40 7.58
CA CYS A 165 5.99 4.71 7.40
C CYS A 165 6.82 4.45 8.66
N PRO A 166 8.16 4.43 8.59
CA PRO A 166 9.04 4.56 9.74
C PRO A 166 8.68 5.76 10.62
N LEU A 167 8.74 5.59 11.94
CA LEU A 167 8.35 6.58 12.94
C LEU A 167 9.00 7.96 12.71
N ASP A 168 10.28 8.00 12.33
CA ASP A 168 11.00 9.25 12.08
C ASP A 168 10.44 10.06 10.90
N TRP A 169 9.62 9.46 10.05
CA TRP A 169 9.04 10.10 8.86
C TRP A 169 7.57 10.42 9.00
N GLU A 170 6.99 10.18 10.17
CA GLU A 170 5.59 10.55 10.41
C GLU A 170 5.38 12.06 10.22
N PRO A 171 4.38 12.45 9.44
CA PRO A 171 4.05 13.86 9.22
C PRO A 171 3.26 14.42 10.41
N ILE A 172 3.95 14.69 11.53
CA ILE A 172 3.35 15.12 12.80
C ILE A 172 2.45 16.35 12.63
N ASP A 173 2.79 17.23 11.69
CA ASP A 173 2.02 18.43 11.35
C ASP A 173 0.64 18.11 10.73
N LEU A 174 0.41 16.88 10.28
CA LEU A 174 -0.86 16.42 9.70
C LEU A 174 -1.71 15.60 10.68
N PHE A 175 -1.24 15.38 11.89
CA PHE A 175 -1.97 14.56 12.85
C PHE A 175 -3.31 15.21 13.20
N LEU A 176 -4.34 14.37 13.28
CA LEU A 176 -5.70 14.82 13.60
C LEU A 176 -5.73 15.41 15.00
N GLY A 177 -6.24 16.64 15.10
CA GLY A 177 -6.47 17.29 16.39
C GLY A 177 -7.47 16.50 17.26
N GLY A 178 -7.20 16.41 18.55
CA GLY A 178 -8.07 15.72 19.51
C GLY A 178 -7.80 14.20 19.66
N ILE A 179 -6.85 13.65 18.92
CA ILE A 179 -6.35 12.28 19.14
C ILE A 179 -5.26 12.31 20.22
N ASP A 180 -5.46 11.52 21.27
CA ASP A 180 -4.45 11.31 22.30
C ASP A 180 -3.34 10.39 21.76
N GLN A 181 -2.24 10.98 21.32
CA GLN A 181 -1.13 10.27 20.68
C GLN A 181 -0.47 9.25 21.62
N THR A 182 -0.64 9.38 22.94
CA THR A 182 -0.10 8.39 23.90
C THR A 182 -0.85 7.05 23.86
N LYS A 183 -1.99 7.01 23.20
CA LYS A 183 -2.85 5.82 23.03
C LYS A 183 -2.81 5.23 21.63
N VAL A 184 -2.07 5.84 20.74
CA VAL A 184 -1.85 5.33 19.37
C VAL A 184 -0.80 4.22 19.45
N ASP A 185 -1.11 3.08 18.85
CA ASP A 185 -0.14 1.98 18.73
C ASP A 185 0.81 2.28 17.58
N THR A 186 2.04 2.61 17.88
CA THR A 186 3.10 2.90 16.91
C THR A 186 4.08 1.75 16.73
N SER A 187 3.69 0.53 17.12
CA SER A 187 4.58 -0.64 17.08
C SER A 187 5.14 -0.94 15.68
N MET A 188 4.30 -0.76 14.63
CA MET A 188 4.73 -0.94 13.25
C MET A 188 5.72 0.15 12.81
N GLU A 189 5.46 1.40 13.12
CA GLU A 189 6.31 2.54 12.76
C GLU A 189 7.67 2.45 13.46
N VAL A 190 7.71 2.05 14.74
CA VAL A 190 8.93 1.76 15.49
C VAL A 190 9.70 0.59 14.88
N TRP A 191 9.00 -0.48 14.52
CA TRP A 191 9.62 -1.61 13.84
C TRP A 191 10.18 -1.21 12.46
N MET A 192 9.44 -0.45 11.67
CA MET A 192 9.90 0.04 10.38
C MET A 192 11.14 0.96 10.51
N ASN A 193 11.24 1.72 11.60
CA ASN A 193 12.46 2.47 11.92
C ASN A 193 13.68 1.55 12.06
N THR A 194 13.51 0.42 12.74
CA THR A 194 14.57 -0.58 12.86
C THR A 194 14.87 -1.24 11.51
N LEU A 195 13.83 -1.56 10.75
CA LEU A 195 13.94 -2.23 9.46
C LEU A 195 14.68 -1.37 8.43
N LYS A 196 14.37 -0.06 8.35
CA LYS A 196 15.01 0.86 7.39
C LYS A 196 16.52 0.94 7.55
N ASP A 197 17.04 0.69 8.77
CA ASP A 197 18.47 0.69 9.09
C ASP A 197 19.13 -0.68 8.82
N LYS A 198 18.34 -1.73 8.66
CA LYS A 198 18.81 -3.09 8.38
C LYS A 198 18.85 -3.47 6.90
N ILE A 199 18.20 -2.69 6.05
CA ILE A 199 18.14 -2.88 4.60
C ILE A 199 18.77 -1.70 3.87
N ASN A 200 19.21 -1.93 2.62
CA ASN A 200 19.60 -0.83 1.74
C ASN A 200 18.39 -0.51 0.84
N TRP A 201 17.96 0.72 0.78
CA TRP A 201 16.86 1.16 -0.06
C TRP A 201 17.20 2.48 -0.78
N LYS A 202 16.52 2.74 -1.93
CA LYS A 202 16.74 3.96 -2.71
C LYS A 202 15.55 4.90 -2.66
N VAL A 203 14.33 4.35 -2.84
CA VAL A 203 13.07 5.11 -2.81
C VAL A 203 12.07 4.38 -1.91
N TRP A 204 11.37 5.13 -1.06
CA TRP A 204 10.32 4.62 -0.17
C TRP A 204 9.05 5.45 -0.34
N LEU A 205 7.96 4.79 -0.75
CA LEU A 205 6.67 5.42 -0.97
C LEU A 205 5.63 4.85 -0.02
N PHE A 206 4.79 5.71 0.54
CA PHE A 206 3.73 5.29 1.46
C PHE A 206 2.47 6.16 1.33
N GLY A 207 1.32 5.64 1.82
CA GLY A 207 0.01 6.29 1.84
C GLY A 207 -0.37 6.81 3.22
N HIS A 208 -1.57 6.41 3.70
CA HIS A 208 -2.11 6.57 5.05
C HIS A 208 -2.38 8.02 5.50
N PHE A 209 -1.50 8.95 5.25
CA PHE A 209 -1.58 10.33 5.77
C PHE A 209 -2.34 11.30 4.86
N HIS A 210 -3.00 10.82 3.82
CA HIS A 210 -3.90 11.57 2.94
C HIS A 210 -3.31 12.88 2.39
N THR A 211 -2.04 12.87 2.02
CA THR A 211 -1.34 14.01 1.40
C THR A 211 -0.38 13.54 0.32
N ASP A 212 -0.12 14.41 -0.65
CA ASP A 212 0.95 14.22 -1.65
C ASP A 212 2.12 15.11 -1.24
N ARG A 213 3.19 14.51 -0.69
CA ARG A 213 4.32 15.28 -0.16
C ARG A 213 5.64 14.51 -0.24
N ALA A 214 6.71 15.17 -0.70
CA ALA A 214 8.06 14.69 -0.48
C ALA A 214 8.44 14.96 0.99
N GLN A 215 8.70 13.91 1.77
CA GLN A 215 9.12 14.01 3.17
C GLN A 215 10.60 14.38 3.26
N GLN A 216 11.41 13.72 2.46
CA GLN A 216 12.83 13.95 2.28
C GLN A 216 13.28 13.32 0.95
N LYS A 217 14.54 13.45 0.58
CA LYS A 217 15.09 12.79 -0.62
C LYS A 217 14.88 11.27 -0.54
N GLY A 218 14.25 10.71 -1.56
CA GLY A 218 13.93 9.30 -1.64
C GLY A 218 12.69 8.86 -0.85
N VAL A 219 11.98 9.76 -0.15
CA VAL A 219 10.81 9.40 0.68
C VAL A 219 9.62 10.29 0.34
N GLU A 220 8.53 9.69 -0.14
CA GLU A 220 7.32 10.42 -0.53
C GLU A 220 6.04 9.80 0.03
N ILE A 221 5.12 10.67 0.42
CA ILE A 221 3.73 10.33 0.73
C ILE A 221 2.92 10.48 -0.54
N CYS A 222 2.11 9.48 -0.87
CA CYS A 222 1.27 9.45 -2.05
C CYS A 222 -0.20 9.40 -1.63
N TYR A 223 -1.04 10.20 -2.29
CA TYR A 223 -2.48 10.22 -2.01
C TYR A 223 -3.32 10.37 -3.28
N LEU A 224 -3.58 11.62 -3.70
CA LEU A 224 -4.49 11.91 -4.83
C LEU A 224 -3.82 11.83 -6.20
N ARG A 225 -2.52 12.12 -6.26
CA ARG A 225 -1.79 12.05 -7.52
C ARG A 225 -1.79 10.62 -8.06
N ILE A 226 -1.92 10.50 -9.37
CA ILE A 226 -1.66 9.26 -10.10
C ILE A 226 -0.45 9.56 -10.98
N GLU A 227 0.71 9.06 -10.58
CA GLU A 227 1.98 9.46 -11.17
C GLU A 227 2.78 8.26 -11.68
N PRO A 228 3.45 8.37 -12.84
CA PRO A 228 4.33 7.31 -13.32
C PRO A 228 5.44 7.00 -12.33
N LEU A 229 5.60 5.72 -11.98
CA LEU A 229 6.69 5.25 -11.10
C LEU A 229 8.06 5.69 -11.63
N GLU A 230 8.26 5.63 -12.94
CA GLU A 230 9.49 6.08 -13.59
C GLU A 230 9.85 7.54 -13.27
N ASP A 231 8.86 8.44 -13.23
CA ASP A 231 9.10 9.85 -12.95
C ASP A 231 9.44 10.07 -11.47
N ILE A 232 8.78 9.31 -10.57
CA ILE A 232 9.12 9.29 -9.15
C ILE A 232 10.55 8.79 -8.95
N MET A 233 10.90 7.67 -9.58
CA MET A 233 12.25 7.10 -9.47
C MET A 233 13.32 8.06 -10.01
N LYS A 234 13.08 8.67 -11.17
CA LYS A 234 14.02 9.63 -11.78
C LYS A 234 14.31 10.80 -10.85
N ARG A 235 13.28 11.48 -10.31
CA ARG A 235 13.50 12.67 -9.46
C ARG A 235 14.18 12.35 -8.13
N ASN A 236 14.02 11.10 -7.63
CA ASN A 236 14.64 10.68 -6.36
C ASN A 236 16.05 10.09 -6.51
N LEU A 237 16.35 9.49 -7.67
CA LEU A 237 17.65 8.86 -7.93
C LEU A 237 18.67 9.80 -8.58
N PHE A 238 18.20 10.74 -9.41
CA PHE A 238 19.07 11.65 -10.14
C PHE A 238 18.93 13.06 -9.57
N ASP A 239 20.03 13.64 -9.07
CA ASP A 239 20.09 15.06 -8.81
C ASP A 239 20.13 15.79 -10.16
N PHE A 240 19.03 16.40 -10.53
CA PHE A 240 19.05 17.47 -11.55
C PHE A 240 19.53 18.75 -10.82
N SER A 241 20.83 18.83 -10.56
CA SER A 241 21.50 20.07 -10.15
C SER A 241 21.68 21.01 -11.33
#